data_eb2b43ff07c71d60f129734e7cce8046
#
_entry.id   eb2b43ff07c71d60f129734e7cce8046
#
_cell.length_a   1.000
_cell.length_b   1.000
_cell.length_c   1.000
_cell.angle_alpha   90.00
_cell.angle_beta   90.00
_cell.angle_gamma   90.00
#
_symmetry.space_group_name_H-M   'P 1'
#
loop_
_entity.id
_entity.type
_entity.pdbx_description
1 polymer ?
#
loop_
_entity_poly.entity_id
_entity_poly.type
_entity_poly.pdbx_seq_one_letter_code
_entity_poly.pdbx_strand_id
1 'polypeptide(L)'
;IEIRILSNINNNTNNVWEMVQPYQSGANDDYIDNKILAPIEEISLTTPIENADGGFSEKSPVLMITVKPYDNSTGKYGEEYTETLTIGRTEGDMTYVKYKEQVFKVSSDIISFANDSSYNIVSKLQALVDISEVKSVTVEYNGAEHTIDITHNDSDMTFVLDGQKVDTKITQAIYKSIVGLAVDGVYKDETLGDTVMKIKYKGIKSSSDTEIEFKSIDDLYCALIRNGKTEFTIKKSKLNEFMDLFNTYVENPEKQGD
;
A
#
# COMPACT_ATOMS: atom_id res chain seq x y z
N ILE A 1 7.95 6.72 -10.43
CA ILE A 1 7.30 5.67 -9.63
C ILE A 1 7.98 4.36 -9.98
N GLU A 2 8.35 3.58 -9.00
CA GLU A 2 8.88 2.23 -9.18
C GLU A 2 8.02 1.26 -8.38
N ILE A 3 7.54 0.21 -9.05
CA ILE A 3 6.68 -0.82 -8.48
C ILE A 3 7.31 -2.16 -8.83
N ARG A 4 7.31 -3.10 -7.89
CA ARG A 4 7.76 -4.46 -8.13
C ARG A 4 6.81 -5.48 -7.52
N ILE A 5 6.81 -6.69 -8.07
CA ILE A 5 6.14 -7.82 -7.44
C ILE A 5 6.99 -8.31 -6.27
N LEU A 6 6.39 -8.43 -5.09
CA LEU A 6 6.98 -9.17 -3.98
C LEU A 6 6.77 -10.66 -4.26
N SER A 7 7.77 -11.31 -4.85
CA SER A 7 7.74 -12.76 -4.99
C SER A 7 7.92 -13.41 -3.62
N ASN A 8 6.82 -13.82 -2.99
CA ASN A 8 6.90 -14.83 -1.94
C ASN A 8 7.30 -16.15 -2.59
N ILE A 9 8.55 -16.55 -2.40
CA ILE A 9 9.16 -17.78 -2.94
C ILE A 9 8.51 -19.05 -2.37
N ASN A 10 7.55 -18.95 -1.48
CA ASN A 10 6.82 -20.06 -0.88
C ASN A 10 5.41 -20.16 -1.44
N ASN A 11 5.29 -20.80 -2.60
CA ASN A 11 4.18 -21.62 -3.10
C ASN A 11 2.73 -21.18 -2.82
N ASN A 12 2.41 -19.92 -2.56
CA ASN A 12 1.05 -19.45 -2.53
C ASN A 12 0.91 -18.13 -3.30
N THR A 13 0.10 -18.20 -4.29
CA THR A 13 -0.19 -17.38 -5.45
C THR A 13 -0.73 -15.97 -5.19
N ASN A 14 -0.45 -15.35 -4.08
CA ASN A 14 -0.77 -13.95 -3.86
C ASN A 14 0.46 -13.10 -4.21
N ASN A 15 0.58 -12.76 -5.49
CA ASN A 15 1.50 -11.72 -5.92
C ASN A 15 1.04 -10.42 -5.27
N VAL A 16 1.78 -9.95 -4.28
CA VAL A 16 1.55 -8.65 -3.66
C VAL A 16 2.51 -7.67 -4.32
N TRP A 17 1.97 -6.60 -4.89
CA TRP A 17 2.74 -5.51 -5.44
C TRP A 17 3.29 -4.61 -4.33
N GLU A 18 4.54 -4.21 -4.46
CA GLU A 18 5.18 -3.22 -3.59
C GLU A 18 5.57 -2.00 -4.43
N MET A 19 5.25 -0.81 -3.92
CA MET A 19 5.84 0.43 -4.40
C MET A 19 7.21 0.60 -3.73
N VAL A 20 8.25 0.82 -4.55
CA VAL A 20 9.62 1.04 -4.08
C VAL A 20 9.93 2.53 -3.99
N GLN A 21 9.40 3.33 -4.91
CA GLN A 21 9.53 4.78 -4.97
C GLN A 21 8.24 5.44 -5.47
N PRO A 22 7.87 6.61 -4.93
CA PRO A 22 8.55 7.41 -3.91
C PRO A 22 8.38 6.86 -2.49
N TYR A 23 7.44 5.95 -2.25
CA TYR A 23 7.12 5.38 -0.95
C TYR A 23 7.51 3.90 -0.93
N GLN A 24 8.17 3.44 0.11
CA GLN A 24 8.41 2.02 0.31
C GLN A 24 7.24 1.42 1.08
N SER A 25 6.24 0.91 0.38
CA SER A 25 4.97 0.46 0.96
C SER A 25 4.26 -0.54 0.06
N GLY A 26 3.32 -1.30 0.63
CA GLY A 26 2.40 -2.11 -0.16
C GLY A 26 1.69 -1.25 -1.22
N ALA A 27 1.48 -1.80 -2.41
CA ALA A 27 0.76 -1.14 -3.48
C ALA A 27 -0.71 -1.57 -3.51
N ASN A 28 -1.52 -0.84 -4.26
CA ASN A 28 -2.91 -1.19 -4.51
C ASN A 28 -2.97 -2.17 -5.70
N ASP A 29 -3.09 -3.46 -5.41
CA ASP A 29 -3.08 -4.53 -6.41
C ASP A 29 -4.18 -4.34 -7.46
N ASP A 30 -5.41 -4.04 -7.04
CA ASP A 30 -6.54 -3.80 -7.96
C ASP A 30 -6.26 -2.64 -8.91
N TYR A 31 -5.57 -1.58 -8.42
CA TYR A 31 -5.20 -0.45 -9.26
C TYR A 31 -4.13 -0.85 -10.29
N ILE A 32 -3.11 -1.57 -9.84
CA ILE A 32 -2.03 -2.02 -10.72
C ILE A 32 -2.57 -2.95 -11.80
N ASP A 33 -3.34 -3.95 -11.42
CA ASP A 33 -3.85 -4.95 -12.34
C ASP A 33 -4.82 -4.34 -13.36
N ASN A 34 -5.79 -3.52 -12.90
CA ASN A 34 -6.86 -3.02 -13.77
C ASN A 34 -6.56 -1.67 -14.44
N LYS A 35 -5.69 -0.82 -13.88
CA LYS A 35 -5.41 0.52 -14.40
C LYS A 35 -4.04 0.66 -15.05
N ILE A 36 -3.13 -0.27 -14.80
CA ILE A 36 -1.78 -0.26 -15.38
C ILE A 36 -1.58 -1.47 -16.28
N LEU A 37 -1.66 -2.68 -15.75
CA LEU A 37 -1.30 -3.89 -16.50
C LEU A 37 -2.31 -4.23 -17.60
N ALA A 38 -3.60 -4.28 -17.28
CA ALA A 38 -4.62 -4.59 -18.29
C ALA A 38 -4.60 -3.60 -19.46
N PRO A 39 -4.54 -2.25 -19.27
CA PRO A 39 -4.34 -1.32 -20.39
C PRO A 39 -3.05 -1.53 -21.16
N ILE A 40 -1.93 -1.87 -20.50
CA ILE A 40 -0.65 -2.12 -21.16
C ILE A 40 -0.76 -3.32 -22.11
N GLU A 41 -1.46 -4.37 -21.72
CA GLU A 41 -1.69 -5.55 -22.56
C GLU A 41 -2.47 -5.24 -23.85
N GLU A 42 -3.27 -4.16 -23.85
CA GLU A 42 -4.02 -3.70 -25.01
C GLU A 42 -3.18 -2.85 -25.99
N ILE A 43 -1.96 -2.44 -25.60
CA ILE A 43 -1.10 -1.61 -26.47
C ILE A 43 -0.72 -2.38 -27.73
N SER A 44 -1.17 -1.88 -28.88
CA SER A 44 -0.84 -2.42 -30.19
C SER A 44 0.02 -1.42 -30.96
N LEU A 45 1.29 -1.74 -31.16
CA LEU A 45 2.28 -0.93 -31.90
C LEU A 45 2.47 -1.49 -33.31
N THR A 46 1.43 -1.42 -34.13
CA THR A 46 1.42 -2.10 -35.45
C THR A 46 1.97 -1.26 -36.59
N THR A 47 1.76 0.05 -36.58
CA THR A 47 2.14 0.94 -37.71
C THR A 47 2.93 2.13 -37.21
N PRO A 48 4.25 2.14 -37.41
CA PRO A 48 5.08 3.31 -37.08
C PRO A 48 4.68 4.53 -37.95
N ILE A 49 4.81 5.72 -37.37
CA ILE A 49 4.58 6.99 -38.06
C ILE A 49 5.93 7.57 -38.42
N GLU A 50 6.23 7.60 -39.69
CA GLU A 50 7.50 8.14 -40.20
C GLU A 50 7.59 9.65 -39.95
N ASN A 51 8.77 10.11 -39.52
CA ASN A 51 9.08 11.52 -39.29
C ASN A 51 8.13 12.29 -38.39
N ALA A 52 7.46 11.60 -37.47
CA ALA A 52 6.52 12.24 -36.54
C ALA A 52 7.28 12.96 -35.43
N ASP A 53 6.99 14.26 -35.26
CA ASP A 53 7.31 14.95 -34.00
C ASP A 53 6.30 14.60 -32.92
N GLY A 54 6.65 13.63 -32.10
CA GLY A 54 5.83 13.19 -30.96
C GLY A 54 5.92 14.09 -29.72
N GLY A 55 6.68 15.19 -29.79
CA GLY A 55 6.91 16.10 -28.66
C GLY A 55 7.75 15.46 -27.55
N PHE A 56 8.63 14.54 -27.87
CA PHE A 56 9.50 13.88 -26.89
C PHE A 56 10.61 14.81 -26.40
N SER A 57 10.92 14.74 -25.12
CA SER A 57 11.95 15.50 -24.44
C SER A 57 12.58 14.68 -23.31
N GLU A 58 13.65 15.18 -22.72
CA GLU A 58 14.26 14.56 -21.52
C GLU A 58 13.30 14.50 -20.32
N LYS A 59 12.24 15.30 -20.33
CA LYS A 59 11.20 15.32 -19.28
C LYS A 59 9.98 14.47 -19.63
N SER A 60 9.97 13.82 -20.78
CA SER A 60 8.87 12.94 -21.17
C SER A 60 8.75 11.76 -20.19
N PRO A 61 7.54 11.40 -19.75
CA PRO A 61 7.35 10.22 -18.93
C PRO A 61 7.86 8.97 -19.64
N VAL A 62 8.51 8.09 -18.89
CA VAL A 62 9.02 6.81 -19.39
C VAL A 62 8.40 5.67 -18.59
N LEU A 63 7.76 4.75 -19.28
CA LEU A 63 7.33 3.48 -18.74
C LEU A 63 8.44 2.45 -19.01
N MET A 64 8.98 1.86 -17.94
CA MET A 64 9.93 0.76 -18.02
C MET A 64 9.30 -0.47 -17.38
N ILE A 65 9.27 -1.57 -18.12
CA ILE A 65 8.72 -2.86 -17.65
C ILE A 65 9.85 -3.87 -17.72
N THR A 66 10.29 -4.31 -16.54
CA THR A 66 11.26 -5.39 -16.43
C THR A 66 10.56 -6.69 -16.16
N VAL A 67 10.76 -7.67 -17.01
CA VAL A 67 10.10 -8.97 -16.97
C VAL A 67 11.14 -10.08 -16.83
N LYS A 68 10.88 -10.98 -15.90
CA LYS A 68 11.59 -12.24 -15.77
C LYS A 68 10.62 -13.39 -16.07
N PRO A 69 10.58 -13.86 -17.32
CA PRO A 69 9.56 -14.83 -17.72
C PRO A 69 9.72 -16.15 -16.96
N TYR A 70 8.60 -16.74 -16.55
CA TYR A 70 8.58 -18.05 -15.90
C TYR A 70 8.06 -19.10 -16.87
N ASP A 71 8.84 -20.14 -17.08
CA ASP A 71 8.44 -21.27 -17.90
C ASP A 71 7.77 -22.34 -17.03
N ASN A 72 6.46 -22.43 -17.11
CA ASN A 72 5.65 -23.40 -16.38
C ASN A 72 6.01 -24.86 -16.70
N SER A 73 6.55 -25.13 -17.88
CA SER A 73 6.90 -26.50 -18.33
C SER A 73 8.19 -27.01 -17.68
N THR A 74 9.14 -26.10 -17.44
CA THR A 74 10.44 -26.43 -16.85
C THR A 74 10.55 -26.02 -15.37
N GLY A 75 9.63 -25.23 -14.87
CA GLY A 75 9.67 -24.67 -13.51
C GLY A 75 10.81 -23.67 -13.30
N LYS A 76 11.32 -23.05 -14.36
CA LYS A 76 12.49 -22.15 -14.30
C LYS A 76 12.16 -20.75 -14.79
N TYR A 77 12.87 -19.78 -14.22
CA TYR A 77 12.89 -18.42 -14.75
C TYR A 77 13.87 -18.33 -15.93
N GLY A 78 13.44 -17.61 -16.98
CA GLY A 78 14.29 -17.22 -18.10
C GLY A 78 15.16 -16.00 -17.77
N GLU A 79 15.81 -15.45 -18.78
CA GLU A 79 16.60 -14.22 -18.65
C GLU A 79 15.67 -13.02 -18.47
N GLU A 80 16.08 -12.10 -17.60
CA GLU A 80 15.39 -10.85 -17.38
C GLU A 80 15.61 -9.91 -18.56
N TYR A 81 14.55 -9.22 -18.99
CA TYR A 81 14.64 -8.18 -20.00
C TYR A 81 13.77 -6.98 -19.65
N THR A 82 14.12 -5.80 -20.16
CA THR A 82 13.39 -4.55 -19.95
C THR A 82 12.89 -3.99 -21.27
N GLU A 83 11.59 -3.71 -21.32
CA GLU A 83 10.97 -2.95 -22.38
C GLU A 83 10.73 -1.51 -21.92
N THR A 84 10.93 -0.57 -22.83
CA THR A 84 10.85 0.87 -22.52
C THR A 84 9.94 1.57 -23.52
N LEU A 85 8.95 2.31 -23.00
CA LEU A 85 8.04 3.14 -23.77
C LEU A 85 8.16 4.59 -23.30
N THR A 86 8.56 5.50 -24.17
CA THR A 86 8.57 6.95 -23.88
C THR A 86 7.23 7.55 -24.30
N ILE A 87 6.60 8.33 -23.43
CA ILE A 87 5.30 8.94 -23.65
C ILE A 87 5.53 10.38 -24.12
N GLY A 88 4.98 10.71 -25.28
CA GLY A 88 5.07 12.02 -25.89
C GLY A 88 3.82 12.88 -25.67
N ARG A 89 3.57 13.81 -26.62
CA ARG A 89 2.40 14.70 -26.56
C ARG A 89 1.11 13.96 -26.90
N THR A 90 0.00 14.47 -26.36
CA THR A 90 -1.35 14.04 -26.70
C THR A 90 -1.92 14.96 -27.80
N GLU A 91 -2.65 14.39 -28.74
CA GLU A 91 -3.35 15.07 -29.82
C GLU A 91 -4.74 14.45 -29.99
N GLY A 92 -5.76 15.16 -29.52
CA GLY A 92 -7.13 14.63 -29.43
C GLY A 92 -7.20 13.51 -28.41
N ASP A 93 -7.72 12.36 -28.80
CA ASP A 93 -7.84 11.13 -28.02
C ASP A 93 -6.64 10.17 -28.17
N MET A 94 -5.60 10.60 -28.88
CA MET A 94 -4.41 9.81 -29.17
C MET A 94 -3.17 10.44 -28.55
N THR A 95 -2.27 9.60 -28.05
CA THR A 95 -0.97 10.03 -27.52
C THR A 95 0.16 9.38 -28.30
N TYR A 96 1.17 10.18 -28.65
CA TYR A 96 2.38 9.67 -29.27
C TYR A 96 3.20 8.89 -28.24
N VAL A 97 3.72 7.75 -28.66
CA VAL A 97 4.64 6.92 -27.87
C VAL A 97 5.84 6.53 -28.72
N LYS A 98 7.00 6.41 -28.08
CA LYS A 98 8.21 5.95 -28.75
C LYS A 98 8.64 4.62 -28.14
N TYR A 99 8.80 3.62 -29.00
CA TYR A 99 9.26 2.29 -28.66
C TYR A 99 10.29 1.81 -29.68
N LYS A 100 11.45 1.35 -29.20
CA LYS A 100 12.58 0.90 -30.06
C LYS A 100 12.88 1.88 -31.18
N GLU A 101 13.00 3.18 -30.84
CA GLU A 101 13.27 4.31 -31.74
C GLU A 101 12.19 4.58 -32.81
N GLN A 102 11.09 3.87 -32.81
CA GLN A 102 9.96 4.10 -33.68
C GLN A 102 8.85 4.84 -32.94
N VAL A 103 8.12 5.69 -33.66
CA VAL A 103 7.02 6.50 -33.11
C VAL A 103 5.69 5.89 -33.51
N PHE A 104 4.76 5.81 -32.55
CA PHE A 104 3.41 5.28 -32.74
C PHE A 104 2.40 6.24 -32.10
N LYS A 105 1.12 6.01 -32.36
CA LYS A 105 0.00 6.60 -31.62
C LYS A 105 -0.79 5.49 -30.95
N VAL A 106 -1.14 5.71 -29.68
CA VAL A 106 -2.03 4.85 -28.91
C VAL A 106 -3.17 5.68 -28.35
N SER A 107 -4.29 5.04 -27.97
CA SER A 107 -5.36 5.76 -27.29
C SER A 107 -4.84 6.35 -25.99
N SER A 108 -5.19 7.60 -25.70
CA SER A 108 -4.77 8.29 -24.47
C SER A 108 -5.30 7.62 -23.22
N ASP A 109 -6.44 6.93 -23.30
CA ASP A 109 -7.03 6.21 -22.18
C ASP A 109 -6.18 5.04 -21.74
N ILE A 110 -5.52 4.33 -22.68
CA ILE A 110 -4.66 3.16 -22.39
C ILE A 110 -3.45 3.54 -21.53
N ILE A 111 -2.93 4.74 -21.68
CA ILE A 111 -1.75 5.22 -20.96
C ILE A 111 -2.07 6.33 -19.96
N SER A 112 -3.34 6.52 -19.59
CA SER A 112 -3.80 7.57 -18.67
C SER A 112 -3.12 7.46 -17.30
N PHE A 113 -2.79 6.25 -16.85
CA PHE A 113 -2.06 5.99 -15.59
C PHE A 113 -0.71 6.71 -15.49
N ALA A 114 -0.08 7.07 -16.61
CA ALA A 114 1.19 7.81 -16.61
C ALA A 114 1.10 9.21 -15.97
N ASN A 115 -0.11 9.75 -15.86
CA ASN A 115 -0.40 11.04 -15.23
C ASN A 115 -0.91 10.88 -13.77
N ASP A 116 -1.05 9.65 -13.30
CA ASP A 116 -1.57 9.40 -11.97
C ASP A 116 -0.52 9.67 -10.88
N SER A 117 -1.02 10.09 -9.73
CA SER A 117 -0.16 10.27 -8.57
C SER A 117 0.23 8.92 -7.95
N SER A 118 1.44 8.84 -7.39
CA SER A 118 1.88 7.69 -6.60
C SER A 118 0.92 7.34 -5.47
N TYR A 119 0.20 8.34 -4.94
CA TYR A 119 -0.83 8.13 -3.93
C TYR A 119 -1.98 7.23 -4.43
N ASN A 120 -2.36 7.27 -5.70
CA ASN A 120 -3.39 6.39 -6.25
C ASN A 120 -2.95 4.93 -6.29
N ILE A 121 -1.66 4.70 -6.48
CA ILE A 121 -1.04 3.38 -6.64
C ILE A 121 -0.70 2.73 -5.29
N VAL A 122 -0.41 3.53 -4.26
CA VAL A 122 -0.05 2.98 -2.95
C VAL A 122 -1.27 2.40 -2.22
N SER A 123 -1.07 1.33 -1.45
CA SER A 123 -2.10 0.80 -0.55
C SER A 123 -2.52 1.87 0.46
N LYS A 124 -3.82 2.04 0.69
CA LYS A 124 -4.33 2.97 1.69
C LYS A 124 -4.25 2.42 3.12
N LEU A 125 -4.04 1.12 3.27
CA LEU A 125 -4.04 0.39 4.54
C LEU A 125 -2.67 0.45 5.22
N GLN A 126 -2.15 1.64 5.47
CA GLN A 126 -0.81 1.84 6.01
C GLN A 126 -0.65 1.41 7.49
N ALA A 127 -1.74 1.30 8.22
CA ALA A 127 -1.76 0.80 9.59
C ALA A 127 -1.88 -0.74 9.68
N LEU A 128 -2.10 -1.42 8.55
CA LEU A 128 -2.26 -2.87 8.51
C LEU A 128 -0.92 -3.60 8.63
N VAL A 129 -0.88 -4.61 9.50
CA VAL A 129 0.20 -5.60 9.63
C VAL A 129 -0.42 -6.99 9.63
N ASP A 130 0.22 -7.98 9.02
CA ASP A 130 -0.29 -9.36 9.04
C ASP A 130 -0.29 -9.92 10.48
N ILE A 131 -1.48 -10.22 11.00
CA ILE A 131 -1.65 -10.71 12.37
C ILE A 131 -0.92 -12.04 12.61
N SER A 132 -0.73 -12.86 11.58
CA SER A 132 -0.01 -14.13 11.69
C SER A 132 1.48 -13.96 12.03
N GLU A 133 2.04 -12.77 11.78
CA GLU A 133 3.43 -12.41 12.08
C GLU A 133 3.57 -11.61 13.39
N VAL A 134 2.45 -11.33 14.10
CA VAL A 134 2.41 -10.46 15.28
C VAL A 134 2.22 -11.27 16.56
N LYS A 135 3.01 -10.99 17.59
CA LYS A 135 2.85 -11.56 18.95
C LYS A 135 2.18 -10.62 19.95
N SER A 136 2.22 -9.30 19.71
CA SER A 136 1.43 -8.35 20.50
C SER A 136 1.19 -7.04 19.74
N VAL A 137 0.07 -6.39 20.05
CA VAL A 137 -0.29 -5.06 19.57
C VAL A 137 -0.51 -4.16 20.77
N THR A 138 0.24 -3.07 20.87
CA THR A 138 0.06 -2.05 21.92
C THR A 138 -0.51 -0.79 21.30
N VAL A 139 -1.59 -0.26 21.89
CA VAL A 139 -2.23 0.99 21.50
C VAL A 139 -2.07 2.00 22.63
N GLU A 140 -1.44 3.14 22.31
CA GLU A 140 -1.23 4.25 23.25
C GLU A 140 -2.05 5.47 22.82
N TYR A 141 -2.89 6.00 23.67
CA TYR A 141 -3.67 7.23 23.46
C TYR A 141 -4.15 7.81 24.77
N ASN A 142 -4.35 9.12 24.82
CA ASN A 142 -4.83 9.84 26.02
C ASN A 142 -4.02 9.53 27.30
N GLY A 143 -2.73 9.20 27.17
CA GLY A 143 -1.86 8.85 28.30
C GLY A 143 -2.07 7.44 28.87
N ALA A 144 -2.94 6.63 28.28
CA ALA A 144 -3.11 5.21 28.58
C ALA A 144 -2.39 4.33 27.55
N GLU A 145 -1.99 3.13 27.99
CA GLU A 145 -1.39 2.10 27.14
C GLU A 145 -2.16 0.79 27.36
N HIS A 146 -2.59 0.18 26.26
CA HIS A 146 -3.32 -1.10 26.27
C HIS A 146 -2.62 -2.08 25.35
N THR A 147 -2.46 -3.33 25.82
CA THR A 147 -1.74 -4.36 25.07
C THR A 147 -2.61 -5.59 24.83
N ILE A 148 -2.66 -6.03 23.57
CA ILE A 148 -3.23 -7.30 23.16
C ILE A 148 -2.07 -8.25 22.90
N ASP A 149 -1.92 -9.26 23.75
CA ASP A 149 -0.98 -10.36 23.54
C ASP A 149 -1.64 -11.45 22.67
N ILE A 150 -0.88 -11.98 21.71
CA ILE A 150 -1.35 -12.97 20.74
C ILE A 150 -0.49 -14.22 20.89
N THR A 151 -1.13 -15.34 21.20
CA THR A 151 -0.48 -16.64 21.23
C THR A 151 -0.95 -17.47 20.04
N HIS A 152 -0.02 -17.93 19.23
CA HIS A 152 -0.26 -18.76 18.06
C HIS A 152 -0.15 -20.25 18.44
N ASN A 153 -1.22 -21.02 18.23
CA ASN A 153 -1.31 -22.45 18.51
C ASN A 153 -1.72 -23.17 17.21
N ASP A 154 -0.81 -23.76 16.49
CA ASP A 154 -1.02 -24.49 15.21
C ASP A 154 -2.09 -23.87 14.28
N SER A 155 -3.37 -24.13 14.55
CA SER A 155 -4.51 -23.62 13.76
C SER A 155 -5.31 -22.50 14.42
N ASP A 156 -5.02 -22.18 15.71
CA ASP A 156 -5.80 -21.23 16.51
C ASP A 156 -4.94 -20.11 17.08
N MET A 157 -5.56 -18.97 17.35
CA MET A 157 -4.95 -17.86 18.08
C MET A 157 -5.73 -17.57 19.33
N THR A 158 -5.02 -17.30 20.43
CA THR A 158 -5.62 -16.81 21.66
C THR A 158 -5.16 -15.41 21.97
N PHE A 159 -6.06 -14.60 22.52
CA PHE A 159 -5.87 -13.18 22.73
C PHE A 159 -6.09 -12.80 24.17
N VAL A 160 -5.22 -11.94 24.68
CA VAL A 160 -5.26 -11.43 26.04
C VAL A 160 -5.12 -9.91 25.98
N LEU A 161 -6.15 -9.16 26.36
CA LEU A 161 -6.13 -7.70 26.44
C LEU A 161 -5.88 -7.30 27.89
N ASP A 162 -4.79 -6.60 28.15
CA ASP A 162 -4.37 -6.12 29.48
C ASP A 162 -4.40 -7.22 30.57
N GLY A 163 -3.95 -8.43 30.21
CA GLY A 163 -3.93 -9.59 31.10
C GLY A 163 -5.25 -10.34 31.21
N GLN A 164 -6.32 -9.91 30.54
CA GLN A 164 -7.63 -10.58 30.53
C GLN A 164 -7.85 -11.30 29.20
N LYS A 165 -8.24 -12.56 29.24
CA LYS A 165 -8.59 -13.32 28.03
C LYS A 165 -9.84 -12.72 27.39
N VAL A 166 -9.76 -12.44 26.10
CA VAL A 166 -10.88 -11.89 25.32
C VAL A 166 -11.34 -12.86 24.24
N ASP A 167 -12.59 -12.72 23.81
CA ASP A 167 -13.14 -13.49 22.71
C ASP A 167 -12.44 -13.13 21.40
N THR A 168 -12.25 -14.12 20.53
CA THR A 168 -11.66 -13.94 19.19
C THR A 168 -12.41 -12.90 18.36
N LYS A 169 -13.75 -12.79 18.53
CA LYS A 169 -14.56 -11.79 17.81
C LYS A 169 -14.20 -10.36 18.20
N ILE A 170 -13.92 -10.12 19.51
CA ILE A 170 -13.48 -8.79 19.98
C ILE A 170 -12.17 -8.42 19.33
N THR A 171 -11.20 -9.34 19.31
CA THR A 171 -9.90 -9.09 18.68
C THR A 171 -10.04 -8.87 17.18
N GLN A 172 -10.90 -9.65 16.51
CA GLN A 172 -11.19 -9.44 15.08
C GLN A 172 -11.84 -8.07 14.85
N ALA A 173 -12.74 -7.60 15.72
CA ALA A 173 -13.35 -6.28 15.62
C ALA A 173 -12.33 -5.17 15.80
N ILE A 174 -11.46 -5.27 16.81
CA ILE A 174 -10.34 -4.31 17.02
C ILE A 174 -9.42 -4.30 15.80
N TYR A 175 -9.00 -5.47 15.34
CA TYR A 175 -8.09 -5.56 14.18
C TYR A 175 -8.74 -5.01 12.92
N LYS A 176 -10.02 -5.31 12.67
CA LYS A 176 -10.79 -4.75 11.56
C LYS A 176 -10.90 -3.23 11.64
N SER A 177 -11.02 -2.67 12.85
CA SER A 177 -11.06 -1.21 13.01
C SER A 177 -9.69 -0.56 12.74
N ILE A 178 -8.58 -1.23 13.04
CA ILE A 178 -7.23 -0.79 12.64
C ILE A 178 -7.11 -0.76 11.10
N VAL A 179 -7.65 -1.76 10.40
CA VAL A 179 -7.73 -1.76 8.92
C VAL A 179 -8.50 -0.54 8.42
N GLY A 180 -9.53 -0.10 9.14
CA GLY A 180 -10.30 1.11 8.82
C GLY A 180 -9.49 2.42 8.89
N LEU A 181 -8.29 2.41 9.48
CA LEU A 181 -7.38 3.57 9.54
C LEU A 181 -6.66 3.79 8.18
N ALA A 182 -7.42 3.73 7.10
CA ALA A 182 -6.93 4.02 5.76
C ALA A 182 -6.56 5.49 5.62
N VAL A 183 -5.39 5.76 5.01
CA VAL A 183 -4.89 7.12 4.79
C VAL A 183 -5.75 7.90 3.80
N ASP A 184 -5.86 9.22 4.01
CA ASP A 184 -6.74 10.12 3.25
C ASP A 184 -5.97 11.02 2.28
N GLY A 185 -4.66 11.15 2.42
CA GLY A 185 -3.85 12.02 1.57
C GLY A 185 -2.35 11.82 1.77
N VAL A 186 -1.59 12.60 1.03
CA VAL A 186 -0.12 12.68 1.13
C VAL A 186 0.24 13.78 2.10
N TYR A 187 1.20 13.51 3.00
CA TYR A 187 1.81 14.52 3.86
C TYR A 187 2.67 15.49 3.03
N LYS A 188 2.60 16.77 3.33
CA LYS A 188 3.26 17.84 2.57
C LYS A 188 4.16 18.73 3.45
N ASP A 189 4.96 18.11 4.31
CA ASP A 189 5.92 18.78 5.19
C ASP A 189 5.31 19.85 6.12
N GLU A 190 4.05 19.63 6.54
CA GLU A 190 3.39 20.47 7.53
C GLU A 190 4.06 20.35 8.91
N THR A 191 3.87 21.35 9.77
CA THR A 191 4.37 21.28 11.15
C THR A 191 3.61 20.23 11.94
N LEU A 192 4.35 19.30 12.55
CA LEU A 192 3.79 18.25 13.39
C LEU A 192 3.57 18.77 14.82
N GLY A 193 2.37 18.57 15.32
CA GLY A 193 1.99 18.81 16.72
C GLY A 193 2.17 17.56 17.59
N ASP A 194 1.34 17.49 18.64
CA ASP A 194 1.39 16.40 19.61
C ASP A 194 0.97 15.05 19.03
N THR A 195 1.46 13.98 19.64
CA THR A 195 1.05 12.61 19.36
C THR A 195 -0.38 12.40 19.85
N VAL A 196 -1.26 11.99 18.96
CA VAL A 196 -2.66 11.67 19.25
C VAL A 196 -2.80 10.20 19.63
N MET A 197 -2.12 9.32 18.91
CA MET A 197 -2.17 7.88 19.11
C MET A 197 -0.89 7.22 18.59
N LYS A 198 -0.52 6.06 19.21
CA LYS A 198 0.48 5.14 18.68
C LYS A 198 -0.05 3.73 18.64
N ILE A 199 0.37 2.98 17.63
CA ILE A 199 0.15 1.53 17.54
C ILE A 199 1.51 0.88 17.35
N LYS A 200 1.88 -0.03 18.25
CA LYS A 200 3.14 -0.78 18.19
C LYS A 200 2.82 -2.26 17.97
N TYR A 201 3.32 -2.80 16.90
CA TYR A 201 3.27 -4.22 16.60
C TYR A 201 4.61 -4.87 16.97
N LYS A 202 4.56 -5.85 17.85
CA LYS A 202 5.70 -6.73 18.11
C LYS A 202 5.58 -7.96 17.24
N GLY A 203 6.52 -8.15 16.34
CA GLY A 203 6.58 -9.31 15.47
C GLY A 203 7.01 -10.58 16.22
N ILE A 204 6.65 -11.74 15.67
CA ILE A 204 7.21 -13.03 16.09
C ILE A 204 8.72 -12.99 15.90
N LYS A 205 9.18 -12.41 14.80
CA LYS A 205 10.59 -12.05 14.57
C LYS A 205 10.79 -10.56 14.84
N SER A 206 11.85 -10.18 15.54
CA SER A 206 12.12 -8.77 15.83
C SER A 206 12.31 -7.88 14.59
N SER A 207 12.64 -8.47 13.44
CA SER A 207 12.68 -7.77 12.15
C SER A 207 11.30 -7.35 11.62
N SER A 208 10.21 -7.89 12.20
CA SER A 208 8.82 -7.57 11.85
C SER A 208 8.18 -6.55 12.80
N ASP A 209 8.94 -5.98 13.74
CA ASP A 209 8.44 -4.93 14.62
C ASP A 209 8.04 -3.71 13.78
N THR A 210 6.85 -3.18 14.03
CA THR A 210 6.32 -2.00 13.32
C THR A 210 5.73 -1.02 14.33
N GLU A 211 6.10 0.24 14.21
CA GLU A 211 5.51 1.34 14.98
C GLU A 211 4.80 2.31 14.04
N ILE A 212 3.59 2.69 14.41
CA ILE A 212 2.77 3.66 13.71
C ILE A 212 2.38 4.72 14.73
N GLU A 213 2.76 5.97 14.45
CA GLU A 213 2.46 7.13 15.27
C GLU A 213 1.58 8.09 14.47
N PHE A 214 0.56 8.65 15.12
CA PHE A 214 -0.32 9.65 14.56
C PHE A 214 -0.09 10.97 15.26
N LYS A 215 0.47 11.96 14.56
CA LYS A 215 0.71 13.32 15.07
C LYS A 215 -0.24 14.32 14.46
N SER A 216 -0.76 15.21 15.29
CA SER A 216 -1.64 16.29 14.83
C SER A 216 -0.95 17.17 13.78
N ILE A 217 -1.65 17.52 12.72
CA ILE A 217 -1.27 18.58 11.77
C ILE A 217 -2.13 19.82 12.05
N ASP A 218 -3.43 19.64 12.03
CA ASP A 218 -4.44 20.66 12.25
C ASP A 218 -5.67 20.08 13.00
N ASP A 219 -6.80 20.76 12.97
CA ASP A 219 -8.03 20.29 13.65
C ASP A 219 -8.65 19.07 12.97
N LEU A 220 -8.36 18.79 11.70
CA LEU A 220 -8.99 17.75 10.88
C LEU A 220 -8.10 16.55 10.61
N TYR A 221 -6.78 16.76 10.54
CA TYR A 221 -5.85 15.74 10.07
C TYR A 221 -4.71 15.46 11.05
N CYS A 222 -4.23 14.23 10.99
CA CYS A 222 -2.97 13.79 11.57
C CYS A 222 -2.02 13.31 10.46
N ALA A 223 -0.73 13.47 10.67
CA ALA A 223 0.29 12.75 9.93
C ALA A 223 0.37 11.31 10.45
N LEU A 224 0.47 10.34 9.54
CA LEU A 224 0.79 8.96 9.85
C LEU A 224 2.29 8.76 9.67
N ILE A 225 2.96 8.34 10.74
CA ILE A 225 4.40 8.07 10.78
C ILE A 225 4.58 6.59 10.98
N ARG A 226 5.13 5.89 10.00
CA ARG A 226 5.40 4.46 10.08
C ARG A 226 6.91 4.22 10.14
N ASN A 227 7.38 3.60 11.22
CA ASN A 227 8.81 3.34 11.46
C ASN A 227 9.68 4.60 11.25
N GLY A 228 9.21 5.76 11.73
CA GLY A 228 9.91 7.05 11.64
C GLY A 228 9.79 7.77 10.30
N LYS A 229 9.06 7.23 9.31
CA LYS A 229 8.81 7.88 8.01
C LYS A 229 7.41 8.47 7.97
N THR A 230 7.29 9.73 7.53
CA THR A 230 6.03 10.46 7.39
C THR A 230 5.74 10.65 5.92
N GLU A 231 4.73 10.00 5.40
CA GLU A 231 4.39 10.01 3.98
C GLU A 231 2.91 10.32 3.72
N PHE A 232 2.05 10.07 4.70
CA PHE A 232 0.61 10.14 4.54
C PHE A 232 -0.10 10.90 5.66
N THR A 233 -1.33 11.30 5.36
CA THR A 233 -2.24 11.93 6.32
C THR A 233 -3.50 11.09 6.51
N ILE A 234 -4.12 11.20 7.68
CA ILE A 234 -5.37 10.55 8.05
C ILE A 234 -6.28 11.54 8.77
N LYS A 235 -7.59 11.41 8.56
CA LYS A 235 -8.58 12.22 9.29
C LYS A 235 -8.63 11.85 10.76
N LYS A 236 -8.64 12.86 11.64
CA LYS A 236 -8.81 12.67 13.10
C LYS A 236 -10.12 11.95 13.45
N SER A 237 -11.18 12.15 12.67
CA SER A 237 -12.45 11.43 12.90
C SER A 237 -12.29 9.92 12.89
N LYS A 238 -11.46 9.36 11.99
CA LYS A 238 -11.17 7.92 11.93
C LYS A 238 -10.44 7.43 13.18
N LEU A 239 -9.50 8.23 13.69
CA LEU A 239 -8.78 7.93 14.93
C LEU A 239 -9.73 7.95 16.13
N ASN A 240 -10.63 8.93 16.20
CA ASN A 240 -11.63 9.03 17.25
C ASN A 240 -12.59 7.84 17.22
N GLU A 241 -13.13 7.49 16.04
CA GLU A 241 -13.99 6.31 15.87
C GLU A 241 -13.30 5.01 16.31
N PHE A 242 -12.01 4.86 15.98
CA PHE A 242 -11.21 3.73 16.44
C PHE A 242 -11.06 3.75 17.98
N MET A 243 -10.67 4.88 18.57
CA MET A 243 -10.48 4.99 20.02
C MET A 243 -11.77 4.75 20.80
N ASP A 244 -12.91 5.25 20.32
CA ASP A 244 -14.22 5.04 20.94
C ASP A 244 -14.61 3.54 20.92
N LEU A 245 -14.39 2.87 19.78
CA LEU A 245 -14.64 1.43 19.68
C LEU A 245 -13.68 0.64 20.57
N PHE A 246 -12.41 0.98 20.58
CA PHE A 246 -11.40 0.29 21.38
C PHE A 246 -11.67 0.44 22.87
N ASN A 247 -12.04 1.64 23.35
CA ASN A 247 -12.47 1.88 24.74
C ASN A 247 -13.63 0.98 25.16
N THR A 248 -14.60 0.77 24.27
CA THR A 248 -15.74 -0.11 24.56
C THR A 248 -15.29 -1.52 24.92
N TYR A 249 -14.23 -2.03 24.30
CA TYR A 249 -13.70 -3.37 24.59
C TYR A 249 -12.74 -3.39 25.78
N VAL A 250 -12.00 -2.30 26.01
CA VAL A 250 -11.15 -2.16 27.21
C VAL A 250 -12.01 -2.13 28.48
N GLU A 251 -13.11 -1.37 28.46
CA GLU A 251 -14.02 -1.26 29.60
C GLU A 251 -14.90 -2.51 29.82
N ASN A 252 -15.18 -3.24 28.74
CA ASN A 252 -16.08 -4.41 28.78
C ASN A 252 -15.52 -5.56 27.94
N PRO A 253 -14.45 -6.23 28.41
CA PRO A 253 -13.79 -7.28 27.65
C PRO A 253 -14.63 -8.52 27.40
N GLU A 254 -15.74 -8.71 28.17
CA GLU A 254 -16.67 -9.81 27.99
C GLU A 254 -17.85 -9.49 27.05
N LYS A 255 -17.97 -8.24 26.59
CA LYS A 255 -19.06 -7.82 25.71
C LYS A 255 -18.88 -8.48 24.35
N GLN A 256 -19.72 -9.46 24.04
CA GLN A 256 -19.78 -10.04 22.69
C GLN A 256 -20.13 -8.94 21.70
N GLY A 257 -19.26 -8.73 20.71
CA GLY A 257 -19.56 -7.83 19.59
C GLY A 257 -20.80 -8.35 18.85
N ASP A 258 -21.79 -7.49 18.69
CA ASP A 258 -22.98 -7.73 17.87
C ASP A 258 -22.61 -7.89 16.39
#